data_19c0b22ad531f95af68f3c5a0c5a6c75
#
_entry.id   19c0b22ad531f95af68f3c5a0c5a6c75
#
_cell.length_a   1.000
_cell.length_b   1.000
_cell.length_c   1.000
_cell.angle_alpha   90.00
_cell.angle_beta   90.00
_cell.angle_gamma   90.00
#
_symmetry.space_group_name_H-M   'P 1'
#
loop_
_entity.id
_entity.type
_entity.pdbx_description
1 polymer ?
#
loop_
_entity_poly.entity_id
_entity_poly.type
_entity_poly.pdbx_seq_one_letter_code
_entity_poly.pdbx_strand_id
1 'polypeptide(L)'
;MGYIGQVSNRYAYSATRVKAMESELIEPAMMKNIMQAKDASSILSLLSQTSYKKELEQFGGIKISSDMIDFALSKNLALNVSKLITITPMEDKSITRAIVGKWDIYNIELAIDAKSSKKSFEEIAKYIIDYGPYNADVIKDALREASVDGLISKLSINSPYREILAEALDEFKKSGDALKANMLIDKLYYQKLGSLMPKIKELSPEAATIIKLEIDMKNMLNLIRGKRYALKFSEISGGLIKNGSLSIEELQSIYENAKNEEDVAKNAKVFDLSNEVEIYKKERRLFVFEIGIRNQILSKGIKMLSHALLSFGAILAYAYIKDIEVLTLRIIIKSKQYALPQDEVARMILWKE
;
A
#
# COMPACT_ATOMS: atom_id res chain seq x y z
N MET A 1 -33.36 -15.91 5.69
CA MET A 1 -32.48 -16.92 5.08
C MET A 1 -32.15 -16.70 3.59
N GLY A 2 -32.97 -15.96 2.79
CA GLY A 2 -32.73 -15.80 1.34
C GLY A 2 -31.57 -14.88 0.93
N TYR A 3 -31.25 -13.87 1.72
CA TYR A 3 -30.25 -12.85 1.31
C TYR A 3 -28.80 -13.35 1.39
N ILE A 4 -28.45 -14.12 2.41
CA ILE A 4 -27.09 -14.69 2.60
C ILE A 4 -26.77 -15.71 1.50
N GLY A 5 -27.74 -16.54 1.08
CA GLY A 5 -27.53 -17.55 0.03
C GLY A 5 -27.34 -16.93 -1.36
N GLN A 6 -27.98 -15.79 -1.67
CA GLN A 6 -27.82 -15.10 -2.95
C GLN A 6 -26.45 -14.39 -3.07
N VAL A 7 -25.96 -13.79 -1.98
CA VAL A 7 -24.64 -13.15 -1.94
C VAL A 7 -23.53 -14.19 -2.12
N SER A 8 -23.63 -15.37 -1.48
CA SER A 8 -22.63 -16.42 -1.62
C SER A 8 -22.51 -16.97 -3.04
N ASN A 9 -23.62 -17.16 -3.75
CA ASN A 9 -23.61 -17.60 -5.15
C ASN A 9 -22.98 -16.57 -6.09
N ARG A 10 -23.17 -15.28 -5.84
CA ARG A 10 -22.64 -14.20 -6.67
C ARG A 10 -21.10 -14.17 -6.69
N TYR A 11 -20.45 -14.56 -5.60
CA TYR A 11 -18.98 -14.58 -5.48
C TYR A 11 -18.34 -15.95 -5.76
N ALA A 12 -19.09 -16.98 -6.13
CA ALA A 12 -18.56 -18.33 -6.37
C ALA A 12 -17.43 -18.36 -7.40
N TYR A 13 -17.61 -17.67 -8.53
CA TYR A 13 -16.57 -17.54 -9.55
C TYR A 13 -15.35 -16.77 -9.02
N SER A 14 -15.59 -15.62 -8.37
CA SER A 14 -14.52 -14.80 -7.79
C SER A 14 -13.71 -15.59 -6.76
N ALA A 15 -14.37 -16.33 -5.88
CA ALA A 15 -13.75 -17.15 -4.86
C ALA A 15 -12.84 -18.23 -5.46
N THR A 16 -13.31 -18.94 -6.47
CA THR A 16 -12.51 -19.95 -7.18
C THR A 16 -11.27 -19.32 -7.82
N ARG A 17 -11.43 -18.15 -8.43
CA ARG A 17 -10.30 -17.42 -9.05
C ARG A 17 -9.32 -16.90 -8.01
N VAL A 18 -9.80 -16.33 -6.89
CA VAL A 18 -8.96 -15.87 -5.79
C VAL A 18 -8.18 -17.04 -5.18
N LYS A 19 -8.80 -18.21 -5.02
CA LYS A 19 -8.12 -19.41 -4.51
C LYS A 19 -7.00 -19.89 -5.44
N ALA A 20 -7.22 -19.84 -6.76
CA ALA A 20 -6.16 -20.11 -7.73
C ALA A 20 -5.03 -19.07 -7.66
N MET A 21 -5.37 -17.80 -7.50
CA MET A 21 -4.37 -16.72 -7.33
C MET A 21 -3.60 -16.85 -6.00
N GLU A 22 -4.26 -17.29 -4.92
CA GLU A 22 -3.64 -17.55 -3.62
C GLU A 22 -2.52 -18.60 -3.72
N SER A 23 -2.72 -19.67 -4.51
CA SER A 23 -1.69 -20.68 -4.73
C SER A 23 -0.48 -20.19 -5.54
N GLU A 24 -0.57 -18.99 -6.14
CA GLU A 24 0.53 -18.32 -6.83
C GLU A 24 1.34 -17.39 -5.90
N LEU A 25 0.89 -17.17 -4.65
CA LEU A 25 1.67 -16.40 -3.66
C LEU A 25 2.93 -17.16 -3.25
N ILE A 26 3.94 -16.40 -2.84
CA ILE A 26 5.19 -17.02 -2.36
C ILE A 26 4.93 -17.70 -1.01
N GLU A 27 5.25 -18.98 -0.95
CA GLU A 27 5.16 -19.75 0.29
C GLU A 27 6.18 -19.28 1.33
N PRO A 28 5.89 -19.39 2.65
CA PRO A 28 6.79 -18.96 3.73
C PRO A 28 8.21 -19.54 3.61
N ALA A 29 8.36 -20.83 3.25
CA ALA A 29 9.64 -21.48 3.06
C ALA A 29 10.45 -20.84 1.91
N MET A 30 9.79 -20.52 0.78
CA MET A 30 10.42 -19.85 -0.35
C MET A 30 10.79 -18.40 0.03
N MET A 31 9.96 -17.68 0.74
CA MET A 31 10.26 -16.32 1.22
C MET A 31 11.50 -16.33 2.13
N LYS A 32 11.63 -17.32 3.01
CA LYS A 32 12.80 -17.51 3.86
C LYS A 32 14.08 -17.77 3.04
N ASN A 33 13.99 -18.60 1.99
CA ASN A 33 15.11 -18.86 1.08
C ASN A 33 15.53 -17.57 0.34
N ILE A 34 14.57 -16.77 -0.14
CA ILE A 34 14.83 -15.48 -0.78
C ILE A 34 15.51 -14.51 0.19
N MET A 35 15.07 -14.46 1.44
CA MET A 35 15.69 -13.63 2.49
C MET A 35 17.16 -14.04 2.74
N GLN A 36 17.45 -15.33 2.72
CA GLN A 36 18.80 -15.89 2.94
C GLN A 36 19.70 -15.82 1.70
N ALA A 37 19.17 -15.50 0.54
CA ALA A 37 19.95 -15.39 -0.71
C ALA A 37 21.09 -14.38 -0.54
N LYS A 38 22.24 -14.68 -1.16
CA LYS A 38 23.48 -13.88 -1.00
C LYS A 38 23.40 -12.55 -1.75
N ASP A 39 22.81 -12.56 -2.92
CA ASP A 39 22.80 -11.45 -3.87
C ASP A 39 21.55 -11.42 -4.76
N ALA A 40 21.42 -10.40 -5.59
CA ALA A 40 20.30 -10.24 -6.50
C ALA A 40 20.18 -11.38 -7.52
N SER A 41 21.29 -11.99 -7.94
CA SER A 41 21.28 -13.11 -8.89
C SER A 41 20.66 -14.37 -8.26
N SER A 42 21.03 -14.66 -7.01
CA SER A 42 20.42 -15.74 -6.22
C SER A 42 18.93 -15.52 -5.96
N ILE A 43 18.55 -14.28 -5.64
CA ILE A 43 17.13 -13.91 -5.49
C ILE A 43 16.37 -14.17 -6.80
N LEU A 44 16.92 -13.75 -7.92
CA LEU A 44 16.29 -13.96 -9.22
C LEU A 44 16.09 -15.45 -9.52
N SER A 45 17.12 -16.28 -9.30
CA SER A 45 17.01 -17.72 -9.51
C SER A 45 15.86 -18.33 -8.71
N LEU A 46 15.65 -17.88 -7.46
CA LEU A 46 14.54 -18.32 -6.64
C LEU A 46 13.19 -17.77 -7.17
N LEU A 47 13.12 -16.49 -7.51
CA LEU A 47 11.89 -15.88 -8.06
C LEU A 47 11.48 -16.48 -9.40
N SER A 48 12.43 -16.96 -10.21
CA SER A 48 12.16 -17.66 -11.48
C SER A 48 11.47 -19.02 -11.29
N GLN A 49 11.37 -19.52 -10.05
CA GLN A 49 10.63 -20.73 -9.69
C GLN A 49 9.22 -20.41 -9.16
N THR A 50 8.83 -19.14 -9.14
CA THR A 50 7.56 -18.65 -8.60
C THR A 50 6.67 -18.06 -9.71
N SER A 51 5.52 -17.49 -9.31
CA SER A 51 4.63 -16.78 -10.23
C SER A 51 5.24 -15.54 -10.92
N TYR A 52 6.42 -15.09 -10.50
CA TYR A 52 7.15 -13.98 -11.12
C TYR A 52 7.97 -14.39 -12.35
N LYS A 53 8.07 -15.69 -12.64
CA LYS A 53 8.87 -16.25 -13.76
C LYS A 53 8.62 -15.53 -15.09
N LYS A 54 7.34 -15.35 -15.47
CA LYS A 54 6.96 -14.75 -16.75
C LYS A 54 7.47 -13.30 -16.91
N GLU A 55 7.38 -12.51 -15.84
CA GLU A 55 7.83 -11.13 -15.86
C GLU A 55 9.35 -11.02 -15.86
N LEU A 56 10.05 -12.04 -15.35
CA LEU A 56 11.52 -12.11 -15.34
C LEU A 56 12.10 -12.63 -16.66
N GLU A 57 11.43 -13.55 -17.33
CA GLU A 57 11.87 -14.14 -18.62
C GLU A 57 12.04 -13.09 -19.74
N GLN A 58 11.30 -11.97 -19.67
CA GLN A 58 11.46 -10.88 -20.65
C GLN A 58 12.86 -10.24 -20.65
N PHE A 59 13.66 -10.46 -19.60
CA PHE A 59 15.02 -9.96 -19.47
C PHE A 59 16.08 -10.99 -19.85
N GLY A 60 15.69 -12.10 -20.49
CA GLY A 60 16.58 -13.23 -20.85
C GLY A 60 17.85 -12.80 -21.57
N GLY A 61 19.00 -13.28 -21.09
CA GLY A 61 20.31 -13.03 -21.68
C GLY A 61 21.01 -11.73 -21.25
N ILE A 62 20.39 -10.88 -20.43
CA ILE A 62 21.00 -9.65 -19.92
C ILE A 62 21.50 -9.87 -18.49
N LYS A 63 22.63 -9.24 -18.12
CA LYS A 63 23.10 -9.24 -16.73
C LYS A 63 22.05 -8.55 -15.84
N ILE A 64 21.45 -9.34 -14.95
CA ILE A 64 20.30 -8.94 -14.16
C ILE A 64 20.71 -7.94 -13.09
N SER A 65 19.93 -6.87 -12.99
CA SER A 65 20.02 -5.85 -11.95
C SER A 65 18.83 -5.94 -10.98
N SER A 66 18.98 -5.35 -9.80
CA SER A 66 17.85 -5.17 -8.84
C SER A 66 16.68 -4.42 -9.47
N ASP A 67 16.94 -3.54 -10.42
CA ASP A 67 15.91 -2.75 -11.11
C ASP A 67 15.01 -3.61 -12.00
N MET A 68 15.56 -4.66 -12.62
CA MET A 68 14.76 -5.61 -13.40
C MET A 68 13.84 -6.43 -12.50
N ILE A 69 14.30 -6.76 -11.30
CA ILE A 69 13.43 -7.44 -10.33
C ILE A 69 12.33 -6.49 -9.86
N ASP A 70 12.65 -5.24 -9.50
CA ASP A 70 11.65 -4.22 -9.12
C ASP A 70 10.59 -4.05 -10.22
N PHE A 71 11.00 -4.02 -11.49
CA PHE A 71 10.08 -3.95 -12.63
C PHE A 71 9.17 -5.18 -12.71
N ALA A 72 9.73 -6.39 -12.57
CA ALA A 72 8.94 -7.63 -12.60
C ALA A 72 7.92 -7.67 -11.46
N LEU A 73 8.29 -7.20 -10.25
CA LEU A 73 7.39 -7.10 -9.11
C LEU A 73 6.24 -6.14 -9.38
N SER A 74 6.52 -4.95 -9.92
CA SER A 74 5.49 -3.96 -10.26
C SER A 74 4.54 -4.48 -11.33
N LYS A 75 5.06 -5.12 -12.37
CA LYS A 75 4.27 -5.69 -13.47
C LYS A 75 3.38 -6.85 -13.00
N ASN A 76 3.92 -7.75 -12.17
CA ASN A 76 3.13 -8.85 -11.61
C ASN A 76 1.99 -8.30 -10.72
N LEU A 77 2.28 -7.30 -9.88
CA LEU A 77 1.23 -6.65 -9.06
C LEU A 77 0.15 -6.03 -9.95
N ALA A 78 0.50 -5.28 -10.99
CA ALA A 78 -0.42 -4.66 -11.93
C ALA A 78 -1.35 -5.70 -12.60
N LEU A 79 -0.80 -6.83 -13.05
CA LEU A 79 -1.57 -7.93 -13.62
C LEU A 79 -2.56 -8.53 -12.61
N ASN A 80 -2.14 -8.71 -11.36
CA ASN A 80 -3.01 -9.23 -10.30
C ASN A 80 -4.13 -8.24 -9.96
N VAL A 81 -3.85 -6.95 -9.87
CA VAL A 81 -4.85 -5.89 -9.67
C VAL A 81 -5.90 -5.91 -10.78
N SER A 82 -5.45 -5.98 -12.04
CA SER A 82 -6.36 -6.08 -13.21
C SER A 82 -7.23 -7.32 -13.15
N LYS A 83 -6.67 -8.47 -12.75
CA LYS A 83 -7.44 -9.72 -12.56
C LYS A 83 -8.51 -9.53 -11.47
N LEU A 84 -8.21 -8.89 -10.33
CA LEU A 84 -9.19 -8.67 -9.26
C LEU A 84 -10.39 -7.85 -9.73
N ILE A 85 -10.16 -6.79 -10.51
CA ILE A 85 -11.26 -6.02 -11.12
C ILE A 85 -12.09 -6.90 -12.07
N THR A 86 -11.42 -7.73 -12.87
CA THR A 86 -12.08 -8.59 -13.87
C THR A 86 -12.98 -9.62 -13.23
N ILE A 87 -12.52 -10.29 -12.17
CA ILE A 87 -13.25 -11.36 -11.48
C ILE A 87 -14.34 -10.85 -10.53
N THR A 88 -14.33 -9.57 -10.19
CA THR A 88 -15.36 -8.97 -9.34
C THR A 88 -16.72 -8.95 -10.07
N PRO A 89 -17.84 -9.30 -9.42
CA PRO A 89 -19.18 -9.13 -9.98
C PRO A 89 -19.43 -7.71 -10.48
N MET A 90 -20.17 -7.56 -11.57
CA MET A 90 -20.35 -6.28 -12.28
C MET A 90 -20.82 -5.16 -11.36
N GLU A 91 -21.77 -5.46 -10.48
CA GLU A 91 -22.40 -4.52 -9.54
C GLU A 91 -21.40 -3.96 -8.52
N ASP A 92 -20.34 -4.71 -8.22
CA ASP A 92 -19.36 -4.37 -7.18
C ASP A 92 -18.01 -3.90 -7.75
N LYS A 93 -17.84 -3.92 -9.08
CA LYS A 93 -16.61 -3.47 -9.74
C LYS A 93 -16.20 -2.04 -9.39
N SER A 94 -17.18 -1.16 -9.19
CA SER A 94 -16.92 0.23 -8.78
C SER A 94 -16.25 0.32 -7.41
N ILE A 95 -16.66 -0.56 -6.48
CA ILE A 95 -16.07 -0.65 -5.14
C ILE A 95 -14.65 -1.22 -5.24
N THR A 96 -14.46 -2.30 -6.00
CA THR A 96 -13.11 -2.85 -6.21
C THR A 96 -12.19 -1.81 -6.83
N ARG A 97 -12.63 -1.08 -7.87
CA ARG A 97 -11.84 0.00 -8.48
C ARG A 97 -11.51 1.11 -7.49
N ALA A 98 -12.45 1.49 -6.62
CA ALA A 98 -12.19 2.49 -5.59
C ALA A 98 -11.09 2.03 -4.61
N ILE A 99 -11.10 0.75 -4.21
CA ILE A 99 -10.12 0.18 -3.27
C ILE A 99 -8.74 0.01 -3.92
N VAL A 100 -8.69 -0.55 -5.12
CA VAL A 100 -7.42 -0.73 -5.84
C VAL A 100 -6.87 0.58 -6.40
N GLY A 101 -7.67 1.64 -6.41
CA GLY A 101 -7.26 2.99 -6.76
C GLY A 101 -6.09 3.53 -5.91
N LYS A 102 -5.77 2.90 -4.78
CA LYS A 102 -4.56 3.23 -4.00
C LYS A 102 -3.28 3.15 -4.83
N TRP A 103 -3.22 2.28 -5.84
CA TRP A 103 -2.06 2.20 -6.72
C TRP A 103 -2.07 3.27 -7.82
N ASP A 104 -3.25 3.77 -8.21
CA ASP A 104 -3.33 5.00 -9.03
C ASP A 104 -2.76 6.18 -8.26
N ILE A 105 -3.18 6.33 -6.99
CA ILE A 105 -2.65 7.38 -6.08
C ILE A 105 -1.14 7.23 -5.91
N TYR A 106 -0.65 6.02 -5.67
CA TYR A 106 0.78 5.73 -5.59
C TYR A 106 1.54 6.17 -6.86
N ASN A 107 1.02 5.88 -8.07
CA ASN A 107 1.66 6.31 -9.32
C ASN A 107 1.66 7.83 -9.49
N ILE A 108 0.57 8.50 -9.08
CA ILE A 108 0.47 9.97 -9.07
C ILE A 108 1.52 10.58 -8.14
N GLU A 109 1.59 10.12 -6.89
CA GLU A 109 2.55 10.58 -5.89
C GLU A 109 3.99 10.33 -6.34
N LEU A 110 4.27 9.16 -6.89
CA LEU A 110 5.56 8.82 -7.47
C LEU A 110 5.98 9.79 -8.59
N ALA A 111 5.03 10.20 -9.45
CA ALA A 111 5.29 11.16 -10.51
C ALA A 111 5.56 12.57 -9.97
N ILE A 112 4.80 13.01 -8.96
CA ILE A 112 4.98 14.30 -8.29
C ILE A 112 6.35 14.35 -7.61
N ASP A 113 6.71 13.29 -6.87
CA ASP A 113 8.01 13.17 -6.20
C ASP A 113 9.17 13.15 -7.20
N ALA A 114 9.02 12.41 -8.29
CA ALA A 114 10.02 12.36 -9.36
C ALA A 114 10.25 13.74 -9.98
N LYS A 115 9.16 14.44 -10.29
CA LYS A 115 9.23 15.79 -10.87
C LYS A 115 9.87 16.79 -9.91
N SER A 116 9.48 16.77 -8.65
CA SER A 116 10.04 17.62 -7.60
C SER A 116 11.53 17.36 -7.37
N SER A 117 11.94 16.08 -7.42
CA SER A 117 13.33 15.65 -7.24
C SER A 117 14.14 15.64 -8.55
N LYS A 118 13.58 16.11 -9.66
CA LYS A 118 14.20 16.14 -11.00
C LYS A 118 14.65 14.76 -11.50
N LYS A 119 13.94 13.70 -11.12
CA LYS A 119 14.17 12.35 -11.63
C LYS A 119 13.52 12.16 -12.99
N SER A 120 14.16 11.36 -13.85
CA SER A 120 13.60 10.99 -15.15
C SER A 120 12.55 9.89 -15.03
N PHE A 121 11.78 9.66 -16.11
CA PHE A 121 10.86 8.54 -16.20
C PHE A 121 11.60 7.20 -16.04
N GLU A 122 12.76 7.04 -16.64
CA GLU A 122 13.57 5.82 -16.63
C GLU A 122 13.99 5.41 -15.22
N GLU A 123 14.23 6.39 -14.33
CA GLU A 123 14.58 6.13 -12.93
C GLU A 123 13.42 5.58 -12.11
N ILE A 124 12.18 5.94 -12.47
CA ILE A 124 10.98 5.55 -11.72
C ILE A 124 10.15 4.45 -12.39
N ALA A 125 10.35 4.19 -13.69
CA ALA A 125 9.55 3.25 -14.48
C ALA A 125 9.38 1.87 -13.82
N LYS A 126 10.44 1.38 -13.17
CA LYS A 126 10.46 0.12 -12.44
C LYS A 126 9.51 0.04 -11.24
N TYR A 127 9.07 1.17 -10.72
CA TYR A 127 8.16 1.24 -9.57
C TYR A 127 6.71 1.46 -9.97
N ILE A 128 6.44 1.87 -11.21
CA ILE A 128 5.08 2.15 -11.69
C ILE A 128 4.26 0.85 -11.69
N ILE A 129 3.11 0.89 -11.08
CA ILE A 129 2.11 -0.17 -11.15
C ILE A 129 1.28 0.07 -12.42
N ASP A 130 1.68 -0.59 -13.50
CA ASP A 130 1.20 -0.33 -14.85
C ASP A 130 -0.19 -0.90 -15.10
N TYR A 131 -1.20 -0.27 -14.48
CA TYR A 131 -2.62 -0.60 -14.68
C TYR A 131 -3.47 0.68 -14.59
N GLY A 132 -4.74 0.61 -15.00
CA GLY A 132 -5.71 1.71 -14.80
C GLY A 132 -5.40 2.99 -15.58
N PRO A 133 -5.97 4.12 -15.13
CA PRO A 133 -5.86 5.40 -15.83
C PRO A 133 -4.48 6.10 -15.66
N TYR A 134 -3.67 5.69 -14.70
CA TYR A 134 -2.34 6.26 -14.44
C TYR A 134 -1.23 5.26 -14.75
N ASN A 135 -1.31 4.64 -15.92
CA ASN A 135 -0.32 3.70 -16.44
C ASN A 135 1.02 4.40 -16.80
N ALA A 136 2.00 3.60 -17.20
CA ALA A 136 3.33 4.08 -17.53
C ALA A 136 3.36 5.18 -18.60
N ASP A 137 2.52 5.07 -19.65
CA ASP A 137 2.46 6.05 -20.74
C ASP A 137 1.92 7.39 -20.27
N VAL A 138 0.87 7.40 -19.45
CA VAL A 138 0.28 8.62 -18.86
C VAL A 138 1.28 9.30 -17.94
N ILE A 139 1.97 8.55 -17.07
CA ILE A 139 3.00 9.10 -16.18
C ILE A 139 4.18 9.66 -16.98
N LYS A 140 4.62 8.94 -18.02
CA LYS A 140 5.70 9.39 -18.91
C LYS A 140 5.35 10.71 -19.62
N ASP A 141 4.12 10.82 -20.10
CA ASP A 141 3.65 12.05 -20.77
C ASP A 141 3.56 13.22 -19.77
N ALA A 142 3.03 12.98 -18.56
CA ALA A 142 2.93 14.00 -17.53
C ALA A 142 4.30 14.50 -17.05
N LEU A 143 5.31 13.64 -16.98
CA LEU A 143 6.68 14.04 -16.60
C LEU A 143 7.37 14.97 -17.62
N ARG A 144 6.84 15.11 -18.84
CA ARG A 144 7.36 16.09 -19.85
C ARG A 144 6.98 17.53 -19.52
N GLU A 145 5.98 17.75 -18.68
CA GLU A 145 5.60 19.10 -18.25
C GLU A 145 6.80 19.82 -17.62
N ALA A 146 6.84 21.15 -17.72
CA ALA A 146 7.99 21.93 -17.25
C ALA A 146 8.12 21.95 -15.72
N SER A 147 6.98 21.89 -15.01
CA SER A 147 6.87 22.10 -13.56
C SER A 147 5.98 21.06 -12.87
N VAL A 148 6.02 21.03 -11.53
CA VAL A 148 5.16 20.14 -10.72
C VAL A 148 3.68 20.52 -10.88
N ASP A 149 3.34 21.82 -10.90
CA ASP A 149 1.98 22.28 -11.12
C ASP A 149 1.45 21.92 -12.51
N GLY A 150 2.30 22.02 -13.54
CA GLY A 150 2.00 21.54 -14.90
C GLY A 150 1.71 20.04 -14.91
N LEU A 151 2.54 19.24 -14.24
CA LEU A 151 2.36 17.79 -14.11
C LEU A 151 1.03 17.46 -13.41
N ILE A 152 0.72 18.08 -12.26
CA ILE A 152 -0.55 17.83 -11.55
C ILE A 152 -1.74 18.24 -12.43
N SER A 153 -1.66 19.38 -13.11
CA SER A 153 -2.69 19.84 -14.05
C SER A 153 -2.92 18.82 -15.18
N LYS A 154 -1.86 18.29 -15.76
CA LYS A 154 -1.90 17.27 -16.82
C LYS A 154 -2.57 15.98 -16.33
N LEU A 155 -2.19 15.50 -15.14
CA LEU A 155 -2.77 14.30 -14.53
C LEU A 155 -4.25 14.47 -14.16
N SER A 156 -4.75 15.70 -14.00
CA SER A 156 -6.16 15.96 -13.67
C SER A 156 -7.09 15.89 -14.88
N ILE A 157 -6.57 15.89 -16.11
CA ILE A 157 -7.37 15.86 -17.35
C ILE A 157 -8.08 14.51 -17.48
N ASN A 158 -9.41 14.52 -17.58
CA ASN A 158 -10.24 13.31 -17.67
C ASN A 158 -10.02 12.28 -16.54
N SER A 159 -9.59 12.75 -15.39
CA SER A 159 -9.21 11.93 -14.24
C SER A 159 -10.41 11.55 -13.38
N PRO A 160 -10.49 10.29 -12.87
CA PRO A 160 -11.43 9.92 -11.81
C PRO A 160 -11.10 10.59 -10.46
N TYR A 161 -9.91 11.19 -10.34
CA TYR A 161 -9.41 11.91 -9.14
C TYR A 161 -9.30 13.41 -9.38
N ARG A 162 -10.02 13.96 -10.36
CA ARG A 162 -9.94 15.36 -10.76
C ARG A 162 -10.06 16.34 -9.59
N GLU A 163 -11.05 16.12 -8.71
CA GLU A 163 -11.29 16.97 -7.54
C GLU A 163 -10.10 16.92 -6.57
N ILE A 164 -9.60 15.72 -6.28
CA ILE A 164 -8.44 15.49 -5.42
C ILE A 164 -7.20 16.20 -5.99
N LEU A 165 -6.96 16.07 -7.28
CA LEU A 165 -5.81 16.67 -7.94
C LEU A 165 -5.93 18.20 -8.05
N ALA A 166 -7.13 18.73 -8.15
CA ALA A 166 -7.36 20.19 -8.12
C ALA A 166 -7.00 20.78 -6.75
N GLU A 167 -7.46 20.13 -5.64
CA GLU A 167 -7.09 20.56 -4.29
C GLU A 167 -5.58 20.43 -4.03
N ALA A 168 -4.96 19.35 -4.52
CA ALA A 168 -3.51 19.15 -4.41
C ALA A 168 -2.71 20.19 -5.20
N LEU A 169 -3.19 20.59 -6.37
CA LEU A 169 -2.60 21.66 -7.16
C LEU A 169 -2.65 23.01 -6.44
N ASP A 170 -3.80 23.31 -5.82
CA ASP A 170 -3.97 24.54 -5.04
C ASP A 170 -3.06 24.55 -3.80
N GLU A 171 -2.93 23.41 -3.12
CA GLU A 171 -1.98 23.25 -1.99
C GLU A 171 -0.55 23.45 -2.46
N PHE A 172 -0.16 22.81 -3.58
CA PHE A 172 1.19 22.97 -4.13
C PHE A 172 1.49 24.41 -4.52
N LYS A 173 0.55 25.12 -5.17
CA LYS A 173 0.72 26.54 -5.55
C LYS A 173 0.88 27.44 -4.32
N LYS A 174 0.25 27.12 -3.18
CA LYS A 174 0.36 27.89 -1.95
C LYS A 174 1.66 27.60 -1.19
N SER A 175 2.07 26.34 -1.13
CA SER A 175 3.18 25.90 -0.27
C SER A 175 4.51 25.71 -1.01
N GLY A 176 4.49 25.44 -2.32
CA GLY A 176 5.65 25.01 -3.11
C GLY A 176 6.18 23.63 -2.71
N ASP A 177 5.43 22.87 -1.89
CA ASP A 177 5.87 21.65 -1.25
C ASP A 177 5.13 20.42 -1.81
N ALA A 178 5.84 19.59 -2.57
CA ALA A 178 5.31 18.35 -3.17
C ALA A 178 4.86 17.35 -2.11
N LEU A 179 5.52 17.29 -0.95
CA LEU A 179 5.12 16.39 0.15
C LEU A 179 3.74 16.76 0.69
N LYS A 180 3.44 18.06 0.86
CA LYS A 180 2.11 18.50 1.30
C LYS A 180 1.03 18.17 0.30
N ALA A 181 1.32 18.34 -1.00
CA ALA A 181 0.40 17.94 -2.06
C ALA A 181 0.10 16.43 -2.01
N ASN A 182 1.13 15.59 -1.88
CA ASN A 182 0.98 14.14 -1.77
C ASN A 182 0.20 13.75 -0.51
N MET A 183 0.49 14.33 0.65
CA MET A 183 -0.27 14.08 1.88
C MET A 183 -1.76 14.45 1.74
N LEU A 184 -2.07 15.51 1.00
CA LEU A 184 -3.45 15.90 0.73
C LEU A 184 -4.14 14.94 -0.23
N ILE A 185 -3.46 14.49 -1.30
CA ILE A 185 -3.97 13.47 -2.23
C ILE A 185 -4.34 12.19 -1.47
N ASP A 186 -3.43 11.70 -0.66
CA ASP A 186 -3.62 10.49 0.15
C ASP A 186 -4.82 10.64 1.11
N LYS A 187 -4.89 11.76 1.84
CA LYS A 187 -6.01 12.07 2.72
C LYS A 187 -7.34 12.08 1.98
N LEU A 188 -7.44 12.80 0.88
CA LEU A 188 -8.70 12.96 0.13
C LEU A 188 -9.14 11.63 -0.52
N TYR A 189 -8.19 10.83 -1.00
CA TYR A 189 -8.47 9.49 -1.49
C TYR A 189 -9.10 8.60 -0.41
N TYR A 190 -8.49 8.53 0.79
CA TYR A 190 -9.05 7.73 1.88
C TYR A 190 -10.37 8.30 2.44
N GLN A 191 -10.56 9.61 2.40
CA GLN A 191 -11.87 10.21 2.72
C GLN A 191 -12.95 9.78 1.71
N LYS A 192 -12.63 9.78 0.42
CA LYS A 192 -13.52 9.28 -0.64
C LYS A 192 -13.80 7.79 -0.47
N LEU A 193 -12.79 6.98 -0.17
CA LEU A 193 -12.96 5.56 0.13
C LEU A 193 -13.83 5.37 1.39
N GLY A 194 -13.62 6.19 2.41
CA GLY A 194 -14.41 6.20 3.64
C GLY A 194 -15.91 6.46 3.41
N SER A 195 -16.28 7.27 2.42
CA SER A 195 -17.68 7.50 2.05
C SER A 195 -18.37 6.24 1.49
N LEU A 196 -17.60 5.27 0.98
CA LEU A 196 -18.10 3.99 0.48
C LEU A 196 -18.21 2.92 1.58
N MET A 197 -17.78 3.23 2.81
CA MET A 197 -17.71 2.29 3.91
C MET A 197 -19.04 1.57 4.24
N PRO A 198 -20.22 2.23 4.20
CA PRO A 198 -21.49 1.55 4.41
C PRO A 198 -21.71 0.40 3.40
N LYS A 199 -21.43 0.64 2.11
CA LYS A 199 -21.58 -0.36 1.06
C LYS A 199 -20.51 -1.47 1.16
N ILE A 200 -19.28 -1.12 1.49
CA ILE A 200 -18.20 -2.10 1.71
C ILE A 200 -18.57 -3.01 2.89
N LYS A 201 -19.10 -2.45 3.98
CA LYS A 201 -19.54 -3.22 5.16
C LYS A 201 -20.70 -4.17 4.83
N GLU A 202 -21.61 -3.76 3.95
CA GLU A 202 -22.71 -4.62 3.45
C GLU A 202 -22.15 -5.83 2.67
N LEU A 203 -21.12 -5.61 1.84
CA LEU A 203 -20.46 -6.66 1.04
C LEU A 203 -19.59 -7.59 1.90
N SER A 204 -18.85 -7.03 2.86
CA SER A 204 -18.03 -7.75 3.83
C SER A 204 -17.66 -6.83 5.01
N PRO A 205 -18.14 -7.13 6.22
CA PRO A 205 -17.74 -6.43 7.44
C PRO A 205 -16.22 -6.51 7.70
N GLU A 206 -15.60 -7.65 7.35
CA GLU A 206 -14.16 -7.86 7.50
C GLU A 206 -13.37 -6.97 6.56
N ALA A 207 -13.82 -6.81 5.29
CA ALA A 207 -13.23 -5.89 4.34
C ALA A 207 -13.27 -4.44 4.83
N ALA A 208 -14.41 -4.01 5.37
CA ALA A 208 -14.56 -2.69 5.99
C ALA A 208 -13.59 -2.52 7.18
N THR A 209 -13.38 -3.55 7.97
CA THR A 209 -12.44 -3.54 9.09
C THR A 209 -11.00 -3.34 8.61
N ILE A 210 -10.55 -4.02 7.56
CA ILE A 210 -9.18 -3.86 7.02
C ILE A 210 -8.97 -2.43 6.51
N ILE A 211 -9.93 -1.86 5.77
CA ILE A 211 -9.82 -0.47 5.27
C ILE A 211 -9.75 0.53 6.43
N LYS A 212 -10.55 0.34 7.48
CA LYS A 212 -10.46 1.18 8.69
C LYS A 212 -9.08 1.10 9.34
N LEU A 213 -8.51 -0.10 9.44
CA LEU A 213 -7.17 -0.29 10.01
C LEU A 213 -6.08 0.33 9.11
N GLU A 214 -6.22 0.34 7.78
CA GLU A 214 -5.31 1.08 6.90
C GLU A 214 -5.37 2.60 7.17
N ILE A 215 -6.58 3.15 7.38
CA ILE A 215 -6.77 4.55 7.77
C ILE A 215 -6.13 4.81 9.15
N ASP A 216 -6.40 3.97 10.13
CA ASP A 216 -5.84 4.09 11.48
C ASP A 216 -4.31 4.00 11.46
N MET A 217 -3.74 3.12 10.62
CA MET A 217 -2.29 3.06 10.41
C MET A 217 -1.72 4.40 9.95
N LYS A 218 -2.32 5.02 8.93
CA LYS A 218 -1.86 6.32 8.43
C LYS A 218 -1.97 7.40 9.49
N ASN A 219 -3.08 7.45 10.21
CA ASN A 219 -3.28 8.40 11.30
C ASN A 219 -2.26 8.19 12.42
N MET A 220 -2.06 6.94 12.86
CA MET A 220 -1.09 6.62 13.91
C MET A 220 0.34 6.99 13.53
N LEU A 221 0.76 6.67 12.31
CA LEU A 221 2.09 7.06 11.83
C LEU A 221 2.25 8.58 11.73
N ASN A 222 1.18 9.31 11.39
CA ASN A 222 1.19 10.77 11.41
C ASN A 222 1.35 11.32 12.84
N LEU A 223 0.59 10.78 13.82
CA LEU A 223 0.75 11.17 15.23
C LEU A 223 2.15 10.86 15.77
N ILE A 224 2.68 9.67 15.50
CA ILE A 224 4.02 9.24 15.94
C ILE A 224 5.10 10.18 15.36
N ARG A 225 5.03 10.49 14.05
CA ARG A 225 5.93 11.44 13.40
C ARG A 225 5.78 12.85 13.97
N GLY A 226 4.53 13.30 14.20
CA GLY A 226 4.26 14.61 14.83
C GLY A 226 4.95 14.76 16.19
N LYS A 227 4.89 13.74 17.05
CA LYS A 227 5.60 13.72 18.34
C LYS A 227 7.12 13.73 18.17
N ARG A 228 7.64 12.97 17.21
CA ARG A 228 9.08 12.93 16.89
C ARG A 228 9.65 14.31 16.55
N TYR A 229 8.85 15.10 15.83
CA TYR A 229 9.24 16.45 15.41
C TYR A 229 8.72 17.55 16.34
N ALA A 230 8.18 17.19 17.50
CA ALA A 230 7.62 18.11 18.50
C ALA A 230 6.57 19.09 17.94
N LEU A 231 5.79 18.65 16.96
CA LEU A 231 4.73 19.45 16.35
C LEU A 231 3.52 19.57 17.29
N LYS A 232 2.76 20.65 17.18
CA LYS A 232 1.45 20.79 17.84
C LYS A 232 0.39 19.97 17.10
N PHE A 233 -0.67 19.56 17.81
CA PHE A 233 -1.77 18.83 17.17
C PHE A 233 -2.40 19.63 16.00
N SER A 234 -2.52 20.96 16.13
CA SER A 234 -3.03 21.83 15.06
C SER A 234 -2.22 21.78 13.77
N GLU A 235 -0.93 21.43 13.84
CA GLU A 235 -0.04 21.36 12.68
C GLU A 235 -0.17 20.02 11.94
N ILE A 236 -0.59 18.96 12.63
CA ILE A 236 -0.76 17.62 12.07
C ILE A 236 -2.23 17.26 11.78
N SER A 237 -3.19 17.93 12.45
CA SER A 237 -4.61 17.62 12.34
C SER A 237 -5.16 17.74 10.91
N GLY A 238 -4.59 18.67 10.13
CA GLY A 238 -4.90 18.82 8.71
C GLY A 238 -4.65 17.58 7.86
N GLY A 239 -3.68 16.72 8.25
CA GLY A 239 -3.34 15.47 7.57
C GLY A 239 -4.11 14.23 8.08
N LEU A 240 -4.97 14.36 9.11
CA LEU A 240 -5.70 13.22 9.65
C LEU A 240 -6.88 12.83 8.77
N ILE A 241 -7.10 11.53 8.64
CA ILE A 241 -8.11 10.91 7.78
C ILE A 241 -9.28 10.45 8.65
N LYS A 242 -10.51 10.84 8.27
CA LYS A 242 -11.75 10.40 8.93
C LYS A 242 -12.12 8.97 8.52
N ASN A 243 -13.07 8.37 9.23
CA ASN A 243 -13.67 7.07 8.95
C ASN A 243 -12.74 5.86 9.22
N GLY A 244 -11.68 6.01 9.99
CA GLY A 244 -10.98 4.90 10.63
C GLY A 244 -11.82 4.27 11.77
N SER A 245 -11.20 3.47 12.60
CA SER A 245 -11.80 2.95 13.84
C SER A 245 -11.75 3.99 14.96
N LEU A 246 -10.76 4.91 14.89
CA LEU A 246 -10.59 6.01 15.82
C LEU A 246 -11.19 7.31 15.25
N SER A 247 -11.93 8.04 16.07
CA SER A 247 -12.41 9.38 15.73
C SER A 247 -11.27 10.41 15.80
N ILE A 248 -11.47 11.59 15.21
CA ILE A 248 -10.47 12.68 15.28
C ILE A 248 -10.27 13.14 16.73
N GLU A 249 -11.32 13.15 17.54
CA GLU A 249 -11.29 13.51 18.96
C GLU A 249 -10.48 12.49 19.77
N GLU A 250 -10.62 11.21 19.49
CA GLU A 250 -9.80 10.16 20.10
C GLU A 250 -8.33 10.27 19.68
N LEU A 251 -8.06 10.54 18.40
CA LEU A 251 -6.69 10.79 17.91
C LEU A 251 -6.06 12.02 18.57
N GLN A 252 -6.84 13.10 18.77
CA GLN A 252 -6.40 14.28 19.50
C GLN A 252 -6.06 13.94 20.95
N SER A 253 -6.95 13.22 21.63
CA SER A 253 -6.73 12.80 23.02
C SER A 253 -5.48 11.93 23.16
N ILE A 254 -5.29 10.96 22.26
CA ILE A 254 -4.08 10.13 22.23
C ILE A 254 -2.83 11.02 22.09
N TYR A 255 -2.88 12.00 21.18
CA TYR A 255 -1.76 12.86 20.91
C TYR A 255 -1.43 13.80 22.09
N GLU A 256 -2.42 14.50 22.62
CA GLU A 256 -2.22 15.48 23.67
C GLU A 256 -1.79 14.85 25.00
N ASN A 257 -2.28 13.65 25.32
CA ASN A 257 -1.89 12.89 26.52
C ASN A 257 -0.53 12.18 26.40
N ALA A 258 0.02 12.07 25.20
CA ALA A 258 1.34 11.46 24.98
C ALA A 258 2.46 12.47 25.20
N LYS A 259 3.54 12.08 25.86
CA LYS A 259 4.75 12.89 26.01
C LYS A 259 5.73 12.72 24.84
N ASN A 260 5.75 11.54 24.25
CA ASN A 260 6.66 11.14 23.19
C ASN A 260 6.00 10.13 22.22
N GLU A 261 6.73 9.64 21.24
CA GLU A 261 6.29 8.67 20.23
C GLU A 261 5.86 7.34 20.86
N GLU A 262 6.55 6.90 21.89
CA GLU A 262 6.30 5.65 22.60
C GLU A 262 4.95 5.68 23.32
N ASP A 263 4.61 6.82 23.91
CA ASP A 263 3.32 7.03 24.58
C ASP A 263 2.17 7.05 23.53
N VAL A 264 2.36 7.66 22.37
CA VAL A 264 1.38 7.61 21.27
C VAL A 264 1.11 6.15 20.88
N ALA A 265 2.18 5.38 20.67
CA ALA A 265 2.07 3.97 20.28
C ALA A 265 1.35 3.12 21.35
N LYS A 266 1.60 3.36 22.64
CA LYS A 266 0.95 2.65 23.76
C LYS A 266 -0.51 3.05 23.97
N ASN A 267 -0.84 4.33 23.76
CA ASN A 267 -2.19 4.85 24.01
C ASN A 267 -3.18 4.46 22.91
N ALA A 268 -2.71 4.09 21.73
CA ALA A 268 -3.54 3.68 20.62
C ALA A 268 -3.91 2.20 20.73
N LYS A 269 -5.02 1.93 21.40
CA LYS A 269 -5.51 0.55 21.64
C LYS A 269 -5.96 -0.21 20.38
N VAL A 270 -5.99 0.44 19.22
CA VAL A 270 -6.37 -0.19 17.94
C VAL A 270 -5.32 -1.18 17.45
N PHE A 271 -4.06 -0.97 17.83
CA PHE A 271 -2.93 -1.86 17.56
C PHE A 271 -2.18 -2.16 18.86
N ASP A 272 -1.78 -3.40 19.07
CA ASP A 272 -0.84 -3.75 20.14
C ASP A 272 0.59 -3.53 19.63
N LEU A 273 1.21 -2.45 20.08
CA LEU A 273 2.57 -2.06 19.70
C LEU A 273 3.57 -2.20 20.86
N SER A 274 3.24 -3.00 21.87
CA SER A 274 4.07 -3.17 23.08
C SER A 274 5.49 -3.67 22.75
N ASN A 275 5.59 -4.65 21.83
CA ASN A 275 6.87 -5.18 21.36
C ASN A 275 7.65 -4.14 20.53
N GLU A 276 6.97 -3.42 19.66
CA GLU A 276 7.55 -2.40 18.80
C GLU A 276 8.09 -1.21 19.62
N VAL A 277 7.42 -0.86 20.72
CA VAL A 277 7.93 0.15 21.67
C VAL A 277 9.25 -0.29 22.29
N GLU A 278 9.39 -1.54 22.72
CA GLU A 278 10.66 -2.04 23.29
C GLU A 278 11.79 -2.08 22.25
N ILE A 279 11.49 -2.42 21.01
CA ILE A 279 12.46 -2.34 19.90
C ILE A 279 12.83 -0.88 19.62
N TYR A 280 11.83 0.01 19.54
CA TYR A 280 12.04 1.43 19.27
C TYR A 280 12.91 2.10 20.33
N LYS A 281 12.77 1.77 21.62
CA LYS A 281 13.62 2.30 22.69
C LYS A 281 15.11 2.05 22.44
N LYS A 282 15.44 0.92 21.82
CA LYS A 282 16.83 0.52 21.51
C LYS A 282 17.32 1.12 20.20
N GLU A 283 16.49 1.12 19.17
CA GLU A 283 16.91 1.45 17.80
C GLU A 283 16.61 2.88 17.37
N ARG A 284 15.61 3.54 18.01
CA ARG A 284 15.14 4.89 17.69
C ARG A 284 14.69 5.08 16.22
N ARG A 285 14.24 4.01 15.57
CA ARG A 285 13.81 3.97 14.17
C ARG A 285 12.29 3.85 14.07
N LEU A 286 11.62 4.87 13.54
CA LEU A 286 10.15 4.94 13.48
C LEU A 286 9.50 3.84 12.62
N PHE A 287 10.21 3.28 11.64
CA PHE A 287 9.68 2.23 10.77
C PHE A 287 9.22 0.99 11.55
N VAL A 288 9.76 0.75 12.75
CA VAL A 288 9.38 -0.37 13.62
C VAL A 288 7.88 -0.37 13.89
N PHE A 289 7.29 0.79 14.16
CA PHE A 289 5.85 0.92 14.37
C PHE A 289 5.05 0.59 13.10
N GLU A 290 5.51 1.05 11.94
CA GLU A 290 4.86 0.74 10.67
C GLU A 290 4.86 -0.76 10.39
N ILE A 291 5.98 -1.44 10.59
CA ILE A 291 6.10 -2.90 10.44
C ILE A 291 5.14 -3.62 11.39
N GLY A 292 5.12 -3.25 12.66
CA GLY A 292 4.21 -3.86 13.65
C GLY A 292 2.73 -3.71 13.26
N ILE A 293 2.31 -2.53 12.85
CA ILE A 293 0.95 -2.26 12.40
C ILE A 293 0.61 -3.08 11.14
N ARG A 294 1.48 -3.07 10.13
CA ARG A 294 1.26 -3.82 8.87
C ARG A 294 1.17 -5.32 9.12
N ASN A 295 1.98 -5.88 10.03
CA ASN A 295 1.90 -7.29 10.42
C ASN A 295 0.56 -7.65 11.06
N GLN A 296 -0.01 -6.77 11.88
CA GLN A 296 -1.32 -7.01 12.49
C GLN A 296 -2.45 -6.95 11.45
N ILE A 297 -2.38 -6.01 10.50
CA ILE A 297 -3.35 -5.94 9.40
C ILE A 297 -3.19 -7.18 8.48
N LEU A 298 -1.95 -7.59 8.18
CA LEU A 298 -1.67 -8.78 7.37
C LEU A 298 -2.27 -10.05 8.02
N SER A 299 -2.08 -10.24 9.33
CA SER A 299 -2.66 -11.37 10.06
C SER A 299 -4.20 -11.41 9.94
N LYS A 300 -4.85 -10.25 9.98
CA LYS A 300 -6.30 -10.15 9.76
C LYS A 300 -6.69 -10.46 8.30
N GLY A 301 -5.89 -10.00 7.33
CA GLY A 301 -6.06 -10.29 5.91
C GLY A 301 -5.98 -11.80 5.62
N ILE A 302 -4.96 -12.48 6.16
CA ILE A 302 -4.79 -13.93 6.01
C ILE A 302 -5.98 -14.69 6.60
N LYS A 303 -6.43 -14.32 7.82
CA LYS A 303 -7.62 -14.92 8.44
C LYS A 303 -8.87 -14.68 7.59
N MET A 304 -9.04 -13.47 7.02
CA MET A 304 -10.17 -13.16 6.14
C MET A 304 -10.12 -14.01 4.87
N LEU A 305 -8.95 -14.16 4.25
CA LEU A 305 -8.79 -15.01 3.05
C LEU A 305 -9.18 -16.47 3.31
N SER A 306 -8.85 -16.99 4.50
CA SER A 306 -9.17 -18.38 4.90
C SER A 306 -10.65 -18.61 5.21
N HIS A 307 -11.37 -17.63 5.78
CA HIS A 307 -12.72 -17.81 6.31
C HIS A 307 -13.82 -17.19 5.43
N ALA A 308 -13.52 -16.18 4.62
CA ALA A 308 -14.49 -15.41 3.86
C ALA A 308 -14.45 -15.72 2.35
N LEU A 309 -14.21 -16.98 1.97
CA LEU A 309 -13.95 -17.41 0.59
C LEU A 309 -15.03 -16.98 -0.41
N LEU A 310 -16.31 -17.07 -0.05
CA LEU A 310 -17.44 -16.75 -0.92
C LEU A 310 -17.94 -15.30 -0.73
N SER A 311 -17.03 -14.37 -0.51
CA SER A 311 -17.38 -12.97 -0.24
C SER A 311 -16.45 -11.98 -0.93
N PHE A 312 -16.86 -10.73 -0.97
CA PHE A 312 -16.01 -9.60 -1.37
C PHE A 312 -14.71 -9.51 -0.54
N GLY A 313 -14.77 -9.97 0.71
CA GLY A 313 -13.62 -10.01 1.61
C GLY A 313 -12.42 -10.76 1.05
N ALA A 314 -12.63 -11.87 0.36
CA ALA A 314 -11.55 -12.64 -0.26
C ALA A 314 -10.78 -11.84 -1.32
N ILE A 315 -11.48 -11.04 -2.13
CA ILE A 315 -10.87 -10.18 -3.16
C ILE A 315 -9.96 -9.14 -2.51
N LEU A 316 -10.45 -8.46 -1.46
CA LEU A 316 -9.67 -7.45 -0.74
C LEU A 316 -8.50 -8.06 0.03
N ALA A 317 -8.73 -9.20 0.70
CA ALA A 317 -7.67 -9.90 1.43
C ALA A 317 -6.51 -10.27 0.51
N TYR A 318 -6.82 -10.86 -0.65
CA TYR A 318 -5.80 -11.20 -1.63
C TYR A 318 -5.04 -9.95 -2.11
N ALA A 319 -5.76 -8.86 -2.44
CA ALA A 319 -5.14 -7.61 -2.87
C ALA A 319 -4.13 -7.09 -1.84
N TYR A 320 -4.50 -7.14 -0.55
CA TYR A 320 -3.65 -6.70 0.54
C TYR A 320 -2.43 -7.61 0.75
N ILE A 321 -2.64 -8.94 0.75
CA ILE A 321 -1.55 -9.91 0.93
C ILE A 321 -0.54 -9.81 -0.22
N LYS A 322 -1.02 -9.66 -1.47
CA LYS A 322 -0.15 -9.50 -2.65
C LYS A 322 0.67 -8.20 -2.59
N ASP A 323 0.08 -7.12 -2.12
CA ASP A 323 0.77 -5.85 -1.89
C ASP A 323 1.92 -6.01 -0.87
N ILE A 324 1.62 -6.67 0.26
CA ILE A 324 2.62 -6.98 1.30
C ILE A 324 3.71 -7.91 0.77
N GLU A 325 3.39 -8.91 -0.04
CA GLU A 325 4.38 -9.79 -0.68
C GLU A 325 5.36 -8.97 -1.52
N VAL A 326 4.86 -8.09 -2.40
CA VAL A 326 5.69 -7.23 -3.24
C VAL A 326 6.54 -6.28 -2.40
N LEU A 327 5.96 -5.66 -1.37
CA LEU A 327 6.70 -4.78 -0.47
C LEU A 327 7.82 -5.53 0.26
N THR A 328 7.53 -6.73 0.76
CA THR A 328 8.53 -7.59 1.43
C THR A 328 9.69 -7.93 0.51
N LEU A 329 9.40 -8.34 -0.72
CA LEU A 329 10.43 -8.65 -1.72
C LEU A 329 11.30 -7.42 -2.03
N ARG A 330 10.70 -6.24 -2.18
CA ARG A 330 11.44 -4.99 -2.37
C ARG A 330 12.36 -4.67 -1.20
N ILE A 331 11.90 -4.85 0.04
CA ILE A 331 12.73 -4.67 1.24
C ILE A 331 13.94 -5.61 1.18
N ILE A 332 13.74 -6.90 0.87
CA ILE A 332 14.82 -7.88 0.78
C ILE A 332 15.83 -7.48 -0.30
N ILE A 333 15.36 -7.13 -1.50
CA ILE A 333 16.23 -6.75 -2.63
C ILE A 333 17.05 -5.50 -2.28
N LYS A 334 16.43 -4.47 -1.74
CA LYS A 334 17.11 -3.24 -1.32
C LYS A 334 18.10 -3.50 -0.19
N SER A 335 17.77 -4.36 0.76
CA SER A 335 18.67 -4.73 1.84
C SER A 335 19.97 -5.35 1.32
N LYS A 336 19.87 -6.21 0.29
CA LYS A 336 21.07 -6.81 -0.36
C LYS A 336 21.87 -5.76 -1.13
N GLN A 337 21.19 -4.83 -1.81
CA GLN A 337 21.83 -3.75 -2.54
C GLN A 337 22.64 -2.82 -1.61
N TYR A 338 22.13 -2.57 -0.41
CA TYR A 338 22.79 -1.72 0.59
C TYR A 338 23.60 -2.50 1.61
N ALA A 339 23.78 -3.82 1.43
CA ALA A 339 24.52 -4.70 2.33
C ALA A 339 24.09 -4.59 3.81
N LEU A 340 22.77 -4.49 4.05
CA LEU A 340 22.22 -4.41 5.42
C LEU A 340 22.43 -5.74 6.15
N PRO A 341 22.69 -5.72 7.48
CA PRO A 341 22.80 -6.91 8.31
C PRO A 341 21.52 -7.77 8.25
N GLN A 342 21.68 -9.09 8.23
CA GLN A 342 20.54 -10.00 8.07
C GLN A 342 19.52 -9.92 9.23
N ASP A 343 19.98 -9.66 10.44
CA ASP A 343 19.13 -9.45 11.61
C ASP A 343 18.30 -8.15 11.50
N GLU A 344 18.85 -7.11 10.88
CA GLU A 344 18.11 -5.88 10.58
C GLU A 344 17.03 -6.13 9.52
N VAL A 345 17.37 -6.87 8.46
CA VAL A 345 16.42 -7.24 7.40
C VAL A 345 15.28 -8.08 7.97
N ALA A 346 15.56 -9.07 8.82
CA ALA A 346 14.54 -9.91 9.45
C ALA A 346 13.50 -9.10 10.25
N ARG A 347 13.90 -7.96 10.82
CA ARG A 347 12.99 -7.04 11.54
C ARG A 347 12.13 -6.18 10.64
N MET A 348 12.54 -5.99 9.38
CA MET A 348 11.80 -5.19 8.37
C MET A 348 10.78 -6.02 7.59
N ILE A 349 10.83 -7.35 7.70
CA ILE A 349 9.99 -8.23 6.89
C ILE A 349 8.57 -8.30 7.41
N LEU A 350 7.63 -8.15 6.47
CA LEU A 350 6.19 -8.18 6.70
C LEU A 350 5.58 -9.59 6.50
N TRP A 351 6.40 -10.61 6.32
CA TRP A 351 5.96 -11.98 6.07
C TRP A 351 6.27 -12.83 7.31
N LYS A 352 5.25 -13.25 8.05
CA LYS A 352 5.39 -14.14 9.20
C LYS A 352 4.86 -15.53 8.87
N GLU A 353 5.51 -16.53 9.46
CA GLU A 353 5.09 -17.95 9.46
C GLU A 353 3.72 -18.13 10.07
#